data_300a93cca466e2c390b86d55835ddd74
#
_entry.id   300a93cca466e2c390b86d55835ddd74
#
_cell.length_a   1.000
_cell.length_b   1.000
_cell.length_c   1.000
_cell.angle_alpha   90.00
_cell.angle_beta   90.00
_cell.angle_gamma   90.00
#
_symmetry.space_group_name_H-M   'P 1'
#
loop_
_entity.id
_entity.type
_entity.pdbx_description
1 polymer ?
#
loop_
_entity_poly.entity_id
_entity_poly.type
_entity_poly.pdbx_seq_one_letter_code
_entity_poly.pdbx_strand_id
1 'polypeptide(L)'
;SRGLGDVYKRQPVQHPANDMTTDIVTTHFDYHKIDHNLLKLDILGHDDPTMIRMLQDLTGIDPTKIPLDDKDVMSLFQNTDALGVKPEDILGCKLGSLGIPEFGTDFAMQMLIDTQPTSFSDLVRIAGLSHGTDVWLGNAQTLIEEGKATISTAICTRDDIMIYLMQMGVEAGLSFTIMESVRKGKGLKDEWIATMKEHNVPDWYIWSCKKIKYMFPKAHAAAYVMMAWRIAYCKVNYPLAYYAAFYSIRADCFSYELMCQGKEHLEAVLADYNRRKDELSKKEQDSIRDLRIVQEMYARGFEFMPIDIYKAHSRLFQIIDGKIMPSPVSYTHLRAHETRRHL
;
A
#
# COMPACT_ATOMS: atom_id res chain seq x y z
N SER A 1 -31.49 -1.39 7.16
CA SER A 1 -31.10 -1.89 8.50
C SER A 1 -32.14 -2.78 9.19
N ARG A 2 -33.39 -2.87 8.70
CA ARG A 2 -34.41 -3.77 9.28
C ARG A 2 -34.16 -5.26 9.00
N GLY A 3 -33.44 -5.63 7.94
CA GLY A 3 -33.20 -7.02 7.55
C GLY A 3 -32.15 -7.76 8.39
N LEU A 4 -31.14 -7.05 8.90
CA LEU A 4 -30.06 -7.67 9.66
C LEU A 4 -30.50 -8.16 11.04
N GLY A 5 -31.39 -7.44 11.73
CA GLY A 5 -31.89 -7.84 13.04
C GLY A 5 -32.69 -9.16 13.04
N ASP A 6 -33.39 -9.47 11.95
CA ASP A 6 -34.15 -10.72 11.82
C ASP A 6 -33.24 -11.92 11.47
N VAL A 7 -32.15 -11.69 10.76
CA VAL A 7 -31.16 -12.74 10.44
C VAL A 7 -30.46 -13.21 11.70
N TYR A 8 -30.03 -12.29 12.58
CA TYR A 8 -29.39 -12.65 13.85
C TYR A 8 -30.28 -13.44 14.80
N LYS A 9 -31.59 -13.25 14.73
CA LYS A 9 -32.55 -13.97 15.59
C LYS A 9 -32.91 -15.38 15.12
N ARG A 10 -32.57 -15.73 13.87
CA ARG A 10 -33.04 -16.97 13.24
C ARG A 10 -31.93 -17.92 12.80
N GLN A 11 -30.68 -17.57 12.99
CA GLN A 11 -29.55 -18.41 12.60
C GLN A 11 -28.82 -18.96 13.83
N PRO A 12 -28.27 -20.18 13.75
CA PRO A 12 -27.38 -20.69 14.79
C PRO A 12 -26.14 -19.83 14.91
N VAL A 13 -25.74 -19.55 16.13
CA VAL A 13 -24.61 -18.73 16.48
C VAL A 13 -23.64 -19.46 17.38
N GLN A 14 -22.38 -18.99 17.40
CA GLN A 14 -21.34 -19.54 18.27
C GLN A 14 -20.40 -18.44 18.73
N HIS A 15 -19.67 -18.68 19.80
CA HIS A 15 -18.52 -17.89 20.17
C HIS A 15 -17.27 -18.38 19.43
N PRO A 16 -16.42 -17.49 18.86
CA PRO A 16 -15.17 -17.91 18.22
C PRO A 16 -14.31 -18.75 19.16
N ALA A 17 -13.69 -19.81 18.63
CA ALA A 17 -12.86 -20.75 19.39
C ALA A 17 -13.52 -21.35 20.65
N ASN A 18 -14.86 -21.37 20.73
CA ASN A 18 -15.62 -21.77 21.93
C ASN A 18 -15.29 -20.98 23.19
N ASP A 19 -14.78 -19.75 23.04
CA ASP A 19 -14.48 -18.86 24.15
C ASP A 19 -15.75 -18.12 24.59
N MET A 20 -16.32 -18.57 25.70
CA MET A 20 -17.53 -17.98 26.30
C MET A 20 -17.27 -16.68 27.07
N THR A 21 -16.02 -16.26 27.19
CA THR A 21 -15.65 -15.00 27.86
C THR A 21 -15.68 -13.79 26.95
N THR A 22 -15.78 -13.99 25.64
CA THR A 22 -15.90 -12.92 24.64
C THR A 22 -17.36 -12.57 24.35
N ASP A 23 -17.63 -11.29 24.16
CA ASP A 23 -18.93 -10.79 23.67
C ASP A 23 -19.11 -10.97 22.15
N ILE A 24 -18.08 -11.47 21.46
CA ILE A 24 -18.12 -11.69 20.01
C ILE A 24 -18.96 -12.94 19.72
N VAL A 25 -20.00 -12.76 18.91
CA VAL A 25 -20.86 -13.83 18.44
C VAL A 25 -20.77 -13.93 16.92
N THR A 26 -20.55 -15.13 16.41
CA THR A 26 -20.46 -15.42 14.97
C THR A 26 -21.54 -16.40 14.54
N THR A 27 -21.79 -16.48 13.23
CA THR A 27 -22.67 -17.51 12.68
C THR A 27 -22.01 -18.87 12.77
N HIS A 28 -22.81 -19.93 12.92
CA HIS A 28 -22.34 -21.33 12.94
C HIS A 28 -22.47 -22.03 11.58
N PHE A 29 -22.96 -21.34 10.57
CA PHE A 29 -23.09 -21.92 9.23
C PHE A 29 -21.73 -22.09 8.54
N ASP A 30 -21.60 -23.21 7.81
CA ASP A 30 -20.55 -23.32 6.79
C ASP A 30 -20.77 -22.24 5.73
N TYR A 31 -19.73 -21.41 5.51
CA TYR A 31 -19.77 -20.31 4.54
C TYR A 31 -20.22 -20.76 3.15
N HIS A 32 -19.73 -21.90 2.66
CA HIS A 32 -20.08 -22.43 1.34
C HIS A 32 -21.55 -22.85 1.18
N LYS A 33 -22.28 -22.96 2.30
CA LYS A 33 -23.71 -23.25 2.29
C LYS A 33 -24.58 -21.99 2.24
N ILE A 34 -24.00 -20.83 2.55
CA ILE A 34 -24.73 -19.58 2.66
C ILE A 34 -24.27 -18.49 1.67
N ASP A 35 -23.18 -18.70 0.96
CA ASP A 35 -22.58 -17.72 0.04
C ASP A 35 -23.48 -17.35 -1.15
N HIS A 36 -24.43 -18.20 -1.50
CA HIS A 36 -25.43 -17.93 -2.53
C HIS A 36 -26.68 -17.19 -2.01
N ASN A 37 -26.90 -17.19 -0.71
CA ASN A 37 -28.14 -16.69 -0.10
C ASN A 37 -27.92 -15.45 0.78
N LEU A 38 -26.70 -15.23 1.27
CA LEU A 38 -26.34 -14.12 2.14
C LEU A 38 -25.18 -13.32 1.55
N LEU A 39 -25.30 -12.00 1.63
CA LEU A 39 -24.21 -11.12 1.26
C LEU A 39 -23.17 -11.08 2.37
N LYS A 40 -21.97 -11.53 2.06
CA LYS A 40 -20.81 -11.36 2.92
C LYS A 40 -20.12 -10.04 2.58
N LEU A 41 -20.02 -9.15 3.55
CA LEU A 41 -19.24 -7.93 3.45
C LEU A 41 -17.93 -8.09 4.24
N ASP A 42 -16.81 -8.00 3.56
CA ASP A 42 -15.50 -7.94 4.19
C ASP A 42 -15.23 -6.49 4.61
N ILE A 43 -15.19 -6.24 5.93
CA ILE A 43 -14.92 -4.92 6.49
C ILE A 43 -13.46 -4.92 6.93
N LEU A 44 -12.58 -4.39 6.08
CA LEU A 44 -11.15 -4.29 6.36
C LEU A 44 -10.82 -2.88 6.83
N GLY A 45 -10.19 -2.79 8.00
CA GLY A 45 -9.60 -1.54 8.48
C GLY A 45 -8.47 -1.09 7.58
N HIS A 46 -8.45 0.21 7.21
CA HIS A 46 -7.42 0.78 6.36
C HIS A 46 -7.10 2.22 6.77
N ASP A 47 -5.82 2.60 6.77
CA ASP A 47 -5.38 3.92 7.22
C ASP A 47 -5.55 5.00 6.15
N ASP A 48 -5.56 4.63 4.87
CA ASP A 48 -5.56 5.59 3.77
C ASP A 48 -6.78 6.53 3.76
N PRO A 49 -8.02 6.08 3.99
CA PRO A 49 -9.16 6.99 4.09
C PRO A 49 -9.03 7.97 5.26
N THR A 50 -8.50 7.52 6.40
CA THR A 50 -8.25 8.38 7.56
C THR A 50 -7.19 9.43 7.26
N MET A 51 -6.12 9.04 6.56
CA MET A 51 -5.06 9.94 6.14
C MET A 51 -5.58 10.99 5.14
N ILE A 52 -6.37 10.57 4.15
CA ILE A 52 -6.99 11.48 3.17
C ILE A 52 -7.95 12.47 3.86
N ARG A 53 -8.71 12.01 4.84
CA ARG A 53 -9.59 12.88 5.63
C ARG A 53 -8.80 13.93 6.41
N MET A 54 -7.71 13.54 7.07
CA MET A 54 -6.85 14.47 7.77
C MET A 54 -6.19 15.48 6.81
N LEU A 55 -5.75 15.04 5.63
CA LEU A 55 -5.22 15.92 4.59
C LEU A 55 -6.28 16.93 4.12
N GLN A 56 -7.52 16.50 3.93
CA GLN A 56 -8.63 17.40 3.60
C GLN A 56 -8.86 18.43 4.71
N ASP A 57 -8.85 18.02 5.97
CA ASP A 57 -9.06 18.92 7.11
C ASP A 57 -7.92 19.95 7.25
N LEU A 58 -6.67 19.54 6.97
CA LEU A 58 -5.50 20.43 7.05
C LEU A 58 -5.37 21.39 5.87
N THR A 59 -5.79 20.99 4.67
CA THR A 59 -5.54 21.73 3.43
C THR A 59 -6.77 22.41 2.84
N GLY A 60 -7.95 21.93 3.22
CA GLY A 60 -9.22 22.36 2.60
C GLY A 60 -9.46 21.80 1.19
N ILE A 61 -8.56 20.98 0.65
CA ILE A 61 -8.70 20.41 -0.70
C ILE A 61 -9.80 19.34 -0.72
N ASP A 62 -10.58 19.31 -1.80
CA ASP A 62 -11.49 18.21 -2.08
C ASP A 62 -10.72 17.07 -2.77
N PRO A 63 -10.51 15.91 -2.11
CA PRO A 63 -9.74 14.82 -2.69
C PRO A 63 -10.30 14.28 -4.01
N THR A 64 -11.61 14.43 -4.23
CA THR A 64 -12.27 13.94 -5.45
C THR A 64 -11.95 14.79 -6.68
N LYS A 65 -11.44 15.99 -6.49
CA LYS A 65 -11.06 16.93 -7.55
C LYS A 65 -9.57 16.87 -7.91
N ILE A 66 -8.80 16.04 -7.24
CA ILE A 66 -7.38 15.87 -7.56
C ILE A 66 -7.24 15.23 -8.94
N PRO A 67 -6.51 15.85 -9.88
CA PRO A 67 -6.30 15.30 -11.22
C PRO A 67 -5.43 14.04 -11.16
N LEU A 68 -5.73 13.05 -12.00
CA LEU A 68 -5.00 11.78 -12.08
C LEU A 68 -3.89 11.79 -13.15
N ASP A 69 -3.60 12.94 -13.73
CA ASP A 69 -2.61 13.14 -14.80
C ASP A 69 -1.56 14.21 -14.46
N ASP A 70 -1.46 14.58 -13.19
CA ASP A 70 -0.45 15.53 -12.70
C ASP A 70 0.96 14.95 -12.87
N LYS A 71 1.81 15.68 -13.62
CA LYS A 71 3.16 15.24 -13.98
C LYS A 71 4.12 15.22 -12.80
N ASP A 72 3.99 16.16 -11.87
CA ASP A 72 4.85 16.21 -10.68
C ASP A 72 4.51 15.07 -9.73
N VAL A 73 3.23 14.75 -9.57
CA VAL A 73 2.79 13.58 -8.81
C VAL A 73 3.29 12.30 -9.46
N MET A 74 3.15 12.15 -10.78
CA MET A 74 3.67 10.98 -11.50
C MET A 74 5.18 10.82 -11.34
N SER A 75 5.93 11.91 -11.30
CA SER A 75 7.37 11.88 -11.15
C SER A 75 7.84 11.29 -9.82
N LEU A 76 7.02 11.29 -8.77
CA LEU A 76 7.35 10.62 -7.49
C LEU A 76 7.63 9.12 -7.67
N PHE A 77 7.01 8.51 -8.67
CA PHE A 77 7.18 7.09 -9.00
C PHE A 77 8.33 6.82 -9.98
N GLN A 78 9.04 7.87 -10.41
CA GLN A 78 10.12 7.81 -11.39
C GLN A 78 11.44 8.34 -10.85
N ASN A 79 11.42 9.40 -10.04
CA ASN A 79 12.59 10.10 -9.49
C ASN A 79 12.22 10.89 -8.21
N THR A 80 13.14 11.72 -7.74
CA THR A 80 12.96 12.57 -6.55
C THR A 80 12.81 14.07 -6.88
N ASP A 81 12.73 14.45 -8.13
CA ASP A 81 12.81 15.85 -8.57
C ASP A 81 11.69 16.72 -8.00
N ALA A 82 10.45 16.20 -7.96
CA ALA A 82 9.31 16.93 -7.40
C ALA A 82 9.43 17.21 -5.90
N LEU A 83 10.27 16.46 -5.18
CA LEU A 83 10.56 16.69 -3.76
C LEU A 83 11.68 17.71 -3.55
N GLY A 84 12.46 18.03 -4.60
CA GLY A 84 13.62 18.90 -4.51
C GLY A 84 14.78 18.32 -3.71
N VAL A 85 14.89 17.00 -3.61
CA VAL A 85 15.96 16.30 -2.91
C VAL A 85 16.74 15.40 -3.86
N LYS A 86 18.03 15.20 -3.55
CA LYS A 86 18.89 14.26 -4.28
C LYS A 86 18.87 12.88 -3.59
N PRO A 87 19.02 11.77 -4.32
CA PRO A 87 19.13 10.45 -3.72
C PRO A 87 20.18 10.35 -2.61
N GLU A 88 21.31 11.05 -2.74
CA GLU A 88 22.39 11.06 -1.73
C GLU A 88 21.92 11.63 -0.38
N ASP A 89 20.95 12.55 -0.38
CA ASP A 89 20.40 13.18 0.83
C ASP A 89 19.44 12.26 1.59
N ILE A 90 19.00 11.16 0.97
CA ILE A 90 18.00 10.24 1.49
C ILE A 90 18.45 8.76 1.37
N LEU A 91 19.68 8.47 1.73
CA LEU A 91 20.27 7.12 1.72
C LEU A 91 20.22 6.40 0.37
N GLY A 92 20.38 7.14 -0.73
CA GLY A 92 20.35 6.58 -2.07
C GLY A 92 18.98 6.20 -2.60
N CYS A 93 17.89 6.60 -1.94
CA CYS A 93 16.54 6.37 -2.43
C CYS A 93 16.31 7.15 -3.74
N LYS A 94 16.01 6.41 -4.81
CA LYS A 94 15.89 6.98 -6.17
C LYS A 94 14.50 7.51 -6.50
N LEU A 95 13.52 7.27 -5.64
CA LEU A 95 12.12 7.60 -5.88
C LEU A 95 11.54 8.48 -4.77
N GLY A 96 10.55 9.28 -5.15
CA GLY A 96 9.77 10.09 -4.21
C GLY A 96 8.59 9.36 -3.58
N SER A 97 8.39 8.08 -3.86
CA SER A 97 7.23 7.30 -3.40
C SER A 97 7.37 6.75 -1.98
N LEU A 98 8.49 6.99 -1.31
CA LEU A 98 8.67 6.59 0.09
C LEU A 98 7.52 7.15 0.96
N GLY A 99 6.88 6.29 1.75
CA GLY A 99 5.74 6.65 2.59
C GLY A 99 4.39 6.75 1.86
N ILE A 100 4.36 6.62 0.54
CA ILE A 100 3.12 6.54 -0.22
C ILE A 100 2.55 5.10 -0.09
N PRO A 101 1.25 4.94 0.23
CA PRO A 101 0.63 3.63 0.25
C PRO A 101 0.84 2.87 -1.05
N GLU A 102 0.91 1.57 -1.01
CA GLU A 102 1.12 0.66 -2.15
C GLU A 102 2.52 0.71 -2.79
N PHE A 103 3.19 1.87 -2.79
CA PHE A 103 4.42 2.12 -3.55
C PHE A 103 5.62 2.52 -2.70
N GLY A 104 5.49 2.52 -1.38
CA GLY A 104 6.53 3.00 -0.46
C GLY A 104 7.41 1.92 0.16
N THR A 105 7.18 0.64 -0.11
CA THR A 105 8.05 -0.46 0.33
C THR A 105 9.22 -0.63 -0.61
N ASP A 106 10.35 -1.16 -0.12
CA ASP A 106 11.52 -1.40 -0.97
C ASP A 106 11.21 -2.33 -2.15
N PHE A 107 10.36 -3.34 -1.94
CA PHE A 107 9.88 -4.23 -3.00
C PHE A 107 9.09 -3.48 -4.08
N ALA A 108 8.11 -2.65 -3.67
CA ALA A 108 7.31 -1.89 -4.61
C ALA A 108 8.13 -0.81 -5.34
N MET A 109 9.06 -0.15 -4.64
CA MET A 109 9.97 0.83 -5.26
C MET A 109 10.89 0.18 -6.28
N GLN A 110 11.39 -1.05 -6.01
CA GLN A 110 12.18 -1.78 -7.00
C GLN A 110 11.35 -2.13 -8.25
N MET A 111 10.09 -2.53 -8.09
CA MET A 111 9.18 -2.73 -9.23
C MET A 111 8.98 -1.47 -10.06
N LEU A 112 8.84 -0.31 -9.40
CA LEU A 112 8.74 0.98 -10.10
C LEU A 112 10.00 1.28 -10.91
N ILE A 113 11.18 0.99 -10.37
CA ILE A 113 12.46 1.16 -11.08
C ILE A 113 12.54 0.23 -12.29
N ASP A 114 12.17 -1.03 -12.11
CA ASP A 114 12.24 -2.05 -13.15
C ASP A 114 11.23 -1.82 -14.29
N THR A 115 10.06 -1.31 -13.98
CA THR A 115 8.95 -1.15 -14.93
C THR A 115 8.83 0.26 -15.54
N GLN A 116 9.41 1.28 -14.91
CA GLN A 116 9.40 2.68 -15.36
C GLN A 116 8.01 3.19 -15.79
N PRO A 117 7.04 3.28 -14.88
CA PRO A 117 5.69 3.70 -15.19
C PRO A 117 5.64 5.17 -15.65
N THR A 118 4.72 5.47 -16.56
CA THR A 118 4.54 6.81 -17.12
C THR A 118 3.11 7.34 -16.97
N SER A 119 2.19 6.50 -16.49
CA SER A 119 0.78 6.86 -16.38
C SER A 119 0.14 6.25 -15.12
N PHE A 120 -1.01 6.81 -14.72
CA PHE A 120 -1.85 6.23 -13.68
C PHE A 120 -2.23 4.78 -13.98
N SER A 121 -2.52 4.45 -15.23
CA SER A 121 -2.83 3.09 -15.65
C SER A 121 -1.67 2.12 -15.39
N ASP A 122 -0.43 2.55 -15.60
CA ASP A 122 0.75 1.74 -15.29
C ASP A 122 0.86 1.47 -13.79
N LEU A 123 0.54 2.46 -12.95
CA LEU A 123 0.53 2.27 -11.49
C LEU A 123 -0.53 1.25 -11.04
N VAL A 124 -1.71 1.25 -11.68
CA VAL A 124 -2.73 0.23 -11.41
C VAL A 124 -2.24 -1.17 -11.76
N ARG A 125 -1.53 -1.31 -12.87
CA ARG A 125 -0.90 -2.57 -13.30
C ARG A 125 0.16 -3.04 -12.31
N ILE A 126 1.04 -2.14 -11.88
CA ILE A 126 2.09 -2.43 -10.89
C ILE A 126 1.47 -2.85 -9.55
N ALA A 127 0.42 -2.18 -9.09
CA ALA A 127 -0.31 -2.59 -7.89
C ALA A 127 -0.88 -4.01 -8.03
N GLY A 128 -1.44 -4.35 -9.19
CA GLY A 128 -1.91 -5.70 -9.48
C GLY A 128 -0.78 -6.75 -9.41
N LEU A 129 0.38 -6.43 -9.96
CA LEU A 129 1.57 -7.30 -9.92
C LEU A 129 2.09 -7.52 -8.49
N SER A 130 2.05 -6.49 -7.66
CA SER A 130 2.60 -6.55 -6.29
C SER A 130 1.74 -7.33 -5.31
N HIS A 131 0.43 -7.38 -5.53
CA HIS A 131 -0.53 -8.02 -4.63
C HIS A 131 -0.80 -9.50 -4.95
N GLY A 132 -0.46 -9.96 -6.15
CA GLY A 132 -0.65 -11.35 -6.56
C GLY A 132 0.44 -12.27 -6.02
N THR A 133 0.18 -13.57 -6.08
CA THR A 133 1.17 -14.62 -5.80
C THR A 133 1.66 -15.23 -7.11
N ASP A 134 2.98 -15.25 -7.31
CA ASP A 134 3.64 -15.72 -8.54
C ASP A 134 3.16 -14.98 -9.82
N VAL A 135 2.86 -13.70 -9.67
CA VAL A 135 2.49 -12.82 -10.79
C VAL A 135 3.68 -11.99 -11.25
N TRP A 136 4.48 -11.45 -10.33
CA TRP A 136 5.66 -10.65 -10.63
C TRP A 136 6.94 -11.46 -10.66
N LEU A 137 7.42 -11.94 -9.52
CA LEU A 137 8.70 -12.66 -9.43
C LEU A 137 8.68 -13.96 -10.23
N GLY A 138 9.68 -14.12 -11.10
CA GLY A 138 9.80 -15.28 -11.97
C GLY A 138 8.66 -15.44 -13.00
N ASN A 139 7.86 -14.42 -13.21
CA ASN A 139 6.76 -14.38 -14.17
C ASN A 139 6.83 -13.08 -15.00
N ALA A 140 6.02 -12.07 -14.73
CA ALA A 140 6.00 -10.82 -15.48
C ALA A 140 7.39 -10.14 -15.47
N GLN A 141 8.11 -10.17 -14.37
CA GLN A 141 9.48 -9.66 -14.30
C GLN A 141 10.39 -10.29 -15.34
N THR A 142 10.42 -11.62 -15.41
CA THR A 142 11.23 -12.36 -16.40
C THR A 142 10.83 -12.02 -17.83
N LEU A 143 9.53 -11.93 -18.11
CA LEU A 143 9.03 -11.61 -19.46
C LEU A 143 9.42 -10.19 -19.89
N ILE A 144 9.42 -9.24 -18.97
CA ILE A 144 9.82 -7.85 -19.25
C ILE A 144 11.34 -7.77 -19.44
N GLU A 145 12.13 -8.42 -18.59
CA GLU A 145 13.58 -8.49 -18.72
C GLU A 145 14.03 -9.13 -20.04
N GLU A 146 13.33 -10.17 -20.49
CA GLU A 146 13.59 -10.85 -21.75
C GLU A 146 13.00 -10.13 -22.99
N GLY A 147 12.31 -9.01 -22.79
CA GLY A 147 11.69 -8.25 -23.87
C GLY A 147 10.48 -8.93 -24.53
N LYS A 148 9.91 -9.97 -23.92
CA LYS A 148 8.73 -10.69 -24.43
C LYS A 148 7.43 -9.98 -24.11
N ALA A 149 7.39 -9.19 -23.02
CA ALA A 149 6.26 -8.39 -22.59
C ALA A 149 6.71 -7.03 -22.10
N THR A 150 5.77 -6.10 -22.04
CA THR A 150 5.91 -4.79 -21.39
C THR A 150 4.94 -4.70 -20.21
N ILE A 151 5.01 -3.64 -19.41
CA ILE A 151 4.02 -3.39 -18.37
C ILE A 151 2.59 -3.32 -18.93
N SER A 152 2.42 -2.90 -20.19
CA SER A 152 1.12 -2.81 -20.86
C SER A 152 0.59 -4.14 -21.37
N THR A 153 1.44 -5.12 -21.61
CA THR A 153 1.06 -6.41 -22.20
C THR A 153 1.17 -7.59 -21.23
N ALA A 154 1.92 -7.44 -20.15
CA ALA A 154 2.02 -8.46 -19.09
C ALA A 154 0.68 -8.67 -18.39
N ILE A 155 0.49 -9.86 -17.83
CA ILE A 155 -0.67 -10.18 -16.98
C ILE A 155 -0.44 -9.55 -15.61
N CYS A 156 -1.24 -8.53 -15.28
CA CYS A 156 -1.13 -7.78 -14.03
C CYS A 156 -2.31 -8.04 -13.08
N THR A 157 -3.52 -8.12 -13.63
CA THR A 157 -4.77 -8.38 -12.90
C THR A 157 -5.55 -9.50 -13.56
N ARG A 158 -6.49 -10.10 -12.81
CA ARG A 158 -7.35 -11.16 -13.37
C ARG A 158 -8.14 -10.70 -14.61
N ASP A 159 -8.57 -9.44 -14.59
CA ASP A 159 -9.34 -8.84 -15.67
C ASP A 159 -8.55 -8.79 -16.99
N ASP A 160 -7.24 -8.64 -16.92
CA ASP A 160 -6.37 -8.64 -18.10
C ASP A 160 -6.48 -9.94 -18.88
N ILE A 161 -6.56 -11.08 -18.18
CA ILE A 161 -6.68 -12.40 -18.82
C ILE A 161 -7.99 -12.49 -19.60
N MET A 162 -9.11 -12.15 -18.96
CA MET A 162 -10.42 -12.24 -19.60
C MET A 162 -10.51 -11.33 -20.84
N ILE A 163 -10.09 -10.07 -20.69
CA ILE A 163 -10.15 -9.08 -21.78
C ILE A 163 -9.25 -9.49 -22.94
N TYR A 164 -8.01 -9.92 -22.64
CA TYR A 164 -7.07 -10.33 -23.67
C TYR A 164 -7.59 -11.53 -24.48
N LEU A 165 -8.10 -12.57 -23.81
CA LEU A 165 -8.64 -13.74 -24.47
C LEU A 165 -9.85 -13.38 -25.35
N MET A 166 -10.74 -12.51 -24.89
CA MET A 166 -11.85 -12.01 -25.68
C MET A 166 -11.38 -11.21 -26.90
N GLN A 167 -10.35 -10.38 -26.76
CA GLN A 167 -9.74 -9.66 -27.88
C GLN A 167 -9.09 -10.59 -28.92
N MET A 168 -8.57 -11.73 -28.48
CA MET A 168 -8.04 -12.77 -29.35
C MET A 168 -9.15 -13.63 -30.02
N GLY A 169 -10.41 -13.37 -29.69
CA GLY A 169 -11.56 -14.05 -30.28
C GLY A 169 -12.05 -15.28 -29.50
N VAL A 170 -11.53 -15.54 -28.34
CA VAL A 170 -12.03 -16.61 -27.44
C VAL A 170 -13.42 -16.21 -26.93
N GLU A 171 -14.34 -17.16 -26.88
CA GLU A 171 -15.70 -16.95 -26.37
C GLU A 171 -15.70 -16.39 -24.94
N ALA A 172 -16.62 -15.47 -24.64
CA ALA A 172 -16.62 -14.70 -23.39
C ALA A 172 -16.78 -15.56 -22.14
N GLY A 173 -17.65 -16.55 -22.15
CA GLY A 173 -17.88 -17.48 -21.03
C GLY A 173 -16.65 -18.36 -20.77
N LEU A 174 -16.00 -18.82 -21.83
CA LEU A 174 -14.75 -19.57 -21.71
C LEU A 174 -13.61 -18.67 -21.20
N SER A 175 -13.51 -17.44 -21.70
CA SER A 175 -12.52 -16.46 -21.24
C SER A 175 -12.66 -16.18 -19.72
N PHE A 176 -13.88 -16.03 -19.25
CA PHE A 176 -14.17 -15.89 -17.83
C PHE A 176 -13.78 -17.15 -17.03
N THR A 177 -14.11 -18.34 -17.53
CA THR A 177 -13.80 -19.61 -16.89
C THR A 177 -12.29 -19.83 -16.75
N ILE A 178 -11.54 -19.53 -17.81
CA ILE A 178 -10.07 -19.58 -17.82
C ILE A 178 -9.50 -18.59 -16.78
N MET A 179 -9.95 -17.36 -16.81
CA MET A 179 -9.54 -16.31 -15.86
C MET A 179 -9.79 -16.76 -14.41
N GLU A 180 -10.96 -17.28 -14.09
CA GLU A 180 -11.32 -17.76 -12.75
C GLU A 180 -10.45 -18.94 -12.29
N SER A 181 -10.08 -19.83 -13.19
CA SER A 181 -9.17 -20.95 -12.90
C SER A 181 -7.75 -20.45 -12.59
N VAL A 182 -7.24 -19.56 -13.44
CA VAL A 182 -5.89 -19.00 -13.29
C VAL A 182 -5.78 -18.19 -12.01
N ARG A 183 -6.72 -17.27 -11.75
CA ARG A 183 -6.64 -16.42 -10.54
C ARG A 183 -6.69 -17.20 -9.22
N LYS A 184 -7.27 -18.39 -9.22
CA LYS A 184 -7.35 -19.31 -8.06
C LYS A 184 -6.18 -20.29 -8.00
N GLY A 185 -5.21 -20.18 -8.90
CA GLY A 185 -4.05 -21.06 -8.96
C GLY A 185 -4.34 -22.49 -9.40
N LYS A 186 -5.50 -22.73 -10.04
CA LYS A 186 -5.89 -24.06 -10.54
C LYS A 186 -5.26 -24.39 -11.89
N GLY A 187 -4.59 -23.41 -12.52
CA GLY A 187 -3.91 -23.60 -13.81
C GLY A 187 -4.85 -23.66 -15.00
N LEU A 188 -4.35 -24.27 -16.09
CA LEU A 188 -5.03 -24.39 -17.38
C LEU A 188 -5.26 -25.86 -17.74
N LYS A 189 -6.43 -26.18 -18.26
CA LYS A 189 -6.72 -27.49 -18.85
C LYS A 189 -6.15 -27.57 -20.29
N ASP A 190 -5.80 -28.77 -20.73
CA ASP A 190 -5.23 -28.97 -22.07
C ASP A 190 -6.18 -28.51 -23.20
N GLU A 191 -7.49 -28.73 -23.05
CA GLU A 191 -8.50 -28.23 -24.00
C GLU A 191 -8.51 -26.70 -24.12
N TRP A 192 -8.29 -26.00 -23.01
CA TRP A 192 -8.22 -24.52 -23.01
C TRP A 192 -6.93 -24.02 -23.67
N ILE A 193 -5.81 -24.71 -23.43
CA ILE A 193 -4.53 -24.40 -24.06
C ILE A 193 -4.64 -24.57 -25.59
N ALA A 194 -5.29 -25.63 -26.06
CA ALA A 194 -5.54 -25.84 -27.45
C ALA A 194 -6.36 -24.70 -28.09
N THR A 195 -7.46 -24.29 -27.43
CA THR A 195 -8.29 -23.17 -27.88
C THR A 195 -7.51 -21.84 -27.86
N MET A 196 -6.71 -21.58 -26.85
CA MET A 196 -5.86 -20.37 -26.77
C MET A 196 -4.87 -20.34 -27.96
N LYS A 197 -4.24 -21.48 -28.31
CA LYS A 197 -3.32 -21.58 -29.45
C LYS A 197 -4.03 -21.41 -30.80
N GLU A 198 -5.21 -21.97 -30.97
CA GLU A 198 -6.05 -21.77 -32.16
C GLU A 198 -6.37 -20.29 -32.40
N HIS A 199 -6.50 -19.51 -31.34
CA HIS A 199 -6.74 -18.07 -31.38
C HIS A 199 -5.45 -17.22 -31.34
N ASN A 200 -4.30 -17.83 -31.62
CA ASN A 200 -2.99 -17.18 -31.72
C ASN A 200 -2.53 -16.52 -30.38
N VAL A 201 -2.95 -17.04 -29.24
CA VAL A 201 -2.40 -16.60 -27.93
C VAL A 201 -0.95 -17.06 -27.86
N PRO A 202 0.02 -16.15 -27.59
CA PRO A 202 1.43 -16.48 -27.54
C PRO A 202 1.78 -17.52 -26.47
N ASP A 203 2.78 -18.33 -26.73
CA ASP A 203 3.25 -19.33 -25.76
C ASP A 203 3.72 -18.71 -24.44
N TRP A 204 4.34 -17.53 -24.48
CA TRP A 204 4.75 -16.83 -23.24
C TRP A 204 3.55 -16.42 -22.38
N TYR A 205 2.41 -16.10 -22.99
CA TYR A 205 1.18 -15.74 -22.27
C TYR A 205 0.60 -16.95 -21.54
N ILE A 206 0.53 -18.09 -22.23
CA ILE A 206 0.11 -19.37 -21.66
C ILE A 206 1.05 -19.79 -20.53
N TRP A 207 2.36 -19.65 -20.73
CA TRP A 207 3.37 -19.90 -19.72
C TRP A 207 3.17 -19.03 -18.47
N SER A 208 2.89 -17.73 -18.65
CA SER A 208 2.60 -16.80 -17.58
C SER A 208 1.36 -17.23 -16.78
N CYS A 209 0.26 -17.57 -17.45
CA CYS A 209 -0.96 -18.06 -16.82
C CYS A 209 -0.73 -19.29 -15.93
N LYS A 210 0.13 -20.22 -16.37
CA LYS A 210 0.44 -21.46 -15.62
C LYS A 210 1.18 -21.22 -14.32
N LYS A 211 1.90 -20.10 -14.19
CA LYS A 211 2.68 -19.78 -12.99
C LYS A 211 1.84 -19.15 -11.88
N ILE A 212 0.78 -18.46 -12.24
CA ILE A 212 -0.04 -17.66 -11.32
C ILE A 212 -0.72 -18.55 -10.29
N LYS A 213 -0.60 -18.17 -9.00
CA LYS A 213 -1.25 -18.84 -7.88
C LYS A 213 -2.44 -18.04 -7.35
N TYR A 214 -2.34 -16.73 -7.35
CA TYR A 214 -3.42 -15.86 -6.92
C TYR A 214 -3.31 -14.48 -7.57
N MET A 215 -4.45 -13.91 -7.99
CA MET A 215 -4.53 -12.59 -8.59
C MET A 215 -5.64 -11.74 -8.01
N PHE A 216 -5.35 -10.45 -7.95
CA PHE A 216 -6.33 -9.43 -7.57
C PHE A 216 -7.14 -8.91 -8.76
N PRO A 217 -8.37 -8.40 -8.52
CA PRO A 217 -9.16 -7.73 -9.54
C PRO A 217 -8.60 -6.32 -9.83
N LYS A 218 -8.74 -5.87 -11.06
CA LYS A 218 -8.32 -4.53 -11.50
C LYS A 218 -9.02 -3.42 -10.73
N ALA A 219 -10.31 -3.59 -10.44
CA ALA A 219 -11.08 -2.60 -9.67
C ALA A 219 -10.51 -2.39 -8.25
N HIS A 220 -10.05 -3.46 -7.58
CA HIS A 220 -9.37 -3.37 -6.29
C HIS A 220 -8.07 -2.57 -6.43
N ALA A 221 -7.20 -2.93 -7.36
CA ALA A 221 -5.95 -2.22 -7.60
C ALA A 221 -6.19 -0.73 -7.90
N ALA A 222 -7.15 -0.42 -8.77
CA ALA A 222 -7.49 0.96 -9.13
C ALA A 222 -7.97 1.79 -7.93
N ALA A 223 -8.78 1.21 -7.04
CA ALA A 223 -9.26 1.90 -5.85
C ALA A 223 -8.11 2.28 -4.90
N TYR A 224 -7.20 1.35 -4.64
CA TYR A 224 -6.05 1.60 -3.76
C TYR A 224 -5.03 2.56 -4.39
N VAL A 225 -4.77 2.45 -5.69
CA VAL A 225 -3.90 3.38 -6.40
C VAL A 225 -4.49 4.79 -6.41
N MET A 226 -5.80 4.93 -6.52
CA MET A 226 -6.46 6.25 -6.44
C MET A 226 -6.25 6.89 -5.07
N MET A 227 -6.36 6.15 -3.97
CA MET A 227 -6.05 6.65 -2.63
C MET A 227 -4.57 7.04 -2.51
N ALA A 228 -3.68 6.18 -2.97
CA ALA A 228 -2.24 6.45 -2.97
C ALA A 228 -1.88 7.72 -3.78
N TRP A 229 -2.49 7.91 -4.93
CA TRP A 229 -2.32 9.09 -5.77
C TRP A 229 -2.75 10.38 -5.08
N ARG A 230 -3.89 10.36 -4.41
CA ARG A 230 -4.40 11.51 -3.65
C ARG A 230 -3.46 11.90 -2.52
N ILE A 231 -2.89 10.93 -1.83
CA ILE A 231 -1.87 11.15 -0.80
C ILE A 231 -0.57 11.67 -1.43
N ALA A 232 -0.14 11.10 -2.55
CA ALA A 232 1.04 11.54 -3.30
C ALA A 232 0.91 12.99 -3.79
N TYR A 233 -0.28 13.40 -4.25
CA TYR A 233 -0.56 14.78 -4.61
C TYR A 233 -0.32 15.74 -3.45
N CYS A 234 -0.76 15.39 -2.25
CA CYS A 234 -0.49 16.20 -1.06
C CYS A 234 1.00 16.19 -0.67
N LYS A 235 1.71 15.11 -0.89
CA LYS A 235 3.17 15.05 -0.64
C LYS A 235 3.92 16.06 -1.49
N VAL A 236 3.49 16.29 -2.72
CA VAL A 236 4.07 17.31 -3.63
C VAL A 236 3.59 18.71 -3.27
N ASN A 237 2.29 18.92 -3.22
CA ASN A 237 1.68 20.26 -3.18
C ASN A 237 1.43 20.79 -1.76
N TYR A 238 1.30 19.92 -0.76
CA TYR A 238 1.03 20.23 0.65
C TYR A 238 1.95 19.44 1.57
N PRO A 239 3.27 19.60 1.46
CA PRO A 239 4.23 18.73 2.13
C PRO A 239 4.09 18.69 3.66
N LEU A 240 3.92 19.84 4.32
CA LEU A 240 3.73 19.87 5.77
C LEU A 240 2.49 19.09 6.22
N ALA A 241 1.38 19.24 5.48
CA ALA A 241 0.16 18.46 5.75
C ALA A 241 0.38 16.97 5.54
N TYR A 242 1.09 16.58 4.47
CA TYR A 242 1.44 15.19 4.22
C TYR A 242 2.25 14.58 5.38
N TYR A 243 3.33 15.25 5.82
CA TYR A 243 4.15 14.72 6.91
C TYR A 243 3.41 14.71 8.25
N ALA A 244 2.64 15.75 8.57
CA ALA A 244 1.81 15.77 9.76
C ALA A 244 0.80 14.62 9.78
N ALA A 245 0.15 14.34 8.66
CA ALA A 245 -0.78 13.22 8.52
C ALA A 245 -0.08 11.86 8.60
N PHE A 246 1.08 11.72 7.97
CA PHE A 246 1.88 10.48 8.03
C PHE A 246 2.27 10.15 9.47
N TYR A 247 2.84 11.10 10.19
CA TYR A 247 3.27 10.88 11.58
C TYR A 247 2.11 10.67 12.55
N SER A 248 0.95 11.23 12.26
CA SER A 248 -0.24 11.06 13.10
C SER A 248 -0.93 9.70 12.93
N ILE A 249 -0.87 9.11 11.73
CA ILE A 249 -1.73 7.99 11.33
C ILE A 249 -0.92 6.75 10.96
N ARG A 250 0.18 6.90 10.23
CA ARG A 250 0.92 5.78 9.64
C ARG A 250 2.25 5.46 10.31
N ALA A 251 2.78 6.38 11.12
CA ALA A 251 4.02 6.15 11.83
C ALA A 251 3.77 5.32 13.10
N ASP A 252 4.08 4.04 13.04
CA ASP A 252 3.87 3.11 14.15
C ASP A 252 4.98 3.18 15.20
N CYS A 253 6.16 3.66 14.80
CA CYS A 253 7.38 3.69 15.60
C CYS A 253 7.98 5.09 15.71
N PHE A 254 7.13 6.13 15.70
CA PHE A 254 7.62 7.50 15.84
C PHE A 254 8.24 7.71 17.23
N SER A 255 9.46 8.25 17.28
CA SER A 255 10.19 8.57 18.50
C SER A 255 10.61 10.03 18.51
N TYR A 256 10.11 10.79 19.46
CA TYR A 256 10.48 12.20 19.64
C TYR A 256 12.00 12.37 19.83
N GLU A 257 12.61 11.51 20.64
CA GLU A 257 14.05 11.58 20.94
C GLU A 257 14.93 11.32 19.72
N LEU A 258 14.54 10.37 18.89
CA LEU A 258 15.32 10.01 17.69
C LEU A 258 15.07 10.97 16.51
N MET A 259 13.87 11.52 16.41
CA MET A 259 13.38 12.15 15.17
C MET A 259 13.26 13.68 15.27
N CYS A 260 13.03 14.24 16.46
CA CYS A 260 12.72 15.66 16.61
C CYS A 260 13.89 16.54 17.09
N GLN A 261 15.09 16.00 17.19
CA GLN A 261 16.29 16.72 17.65
C GLN A 261 17.14 17.33 16.51
N GLY A 262 16.57 17.44 15.32
CA GLY A 262 17.21 18.05 14.17
C GLY A 262 17.83 17.03 13.21
N LYS A 263 18.19 17.54 12.02
CA LYS A 263 18.69 16.74 10.92
C LYS A 263 19.98 15.98 11.26
N GLU A 264 20.95 16.65 11.88
CA GLU A 264 22.25 16.08 12.21
C GLU A 264 22.10 14.87 13.16
N HIS A 265 21.25 15.01 14.17
CA HIS A 265 20.98 13.92 15.11
C HIS A 265 20.33 12.74 14.42
N LEU A 266 19.31 12.97 13.59
CA LEU A 266 18.65 11.93 12.81
C LEU A 266 19.61 11.18 11.90
N GLU A 267 20.45 11.88 11.18
CA GLU A 267 21.43 11.28 10.28
C GLU A 267 22.47 10.46 11.03
N ALA A 268 22.88 10.88 12.23
CA ALA A 268 23.75 10.10 13.09
C ALA A 268 23.08 8.78 13.56
N VAL A 269 21.78 8.82 13.90
CA VAL A 269 21.01 7.63 14.24
C VAL A 269 20.92 6.66 13.06
N LEU A 270 20.59 7.16 11.86
CA LEU A 270 20.51 6.33 10.66
C LEU A 270 21.86 5.73 10.28
N ALA A 271 22.95 6.48 10.40
CA ALA A 271 24.31 5.99 10.16
C ALA A 271 24.69 4.88 11.14
N ASP A 272 24.34 5.03 12.43
CA ASP A 272 24.58 3.98 13.44
C ASP A 272 23.73 2.74 13.14
N TYR A 273 22.47 2.88 12.80
CA TYR A 273 21.59 1.76 12.44
C TYR A 273 22.08 1.02 11.19
N ASN A 274 22.58 1.75 10.18
CA ASN A 274 23.13 1.14 8.98
C ASN A 274 24.42 0.36 9.29
N ARG A 275 25.26 0.88 10.18
CA ARG A 275 26.51 0.20 10.60
C ARG A 275 26.21 -1.10 11.37
N ARG A 276 25.18 -1.10 12.23
CA ARG A 276 24.78 -2.23 13.09
C ARG A 276 23.62 -3.05 12.50
N LYS A 277 23.47 -3.07 11.21
CA LYS A 277 22.28 -3.60 10.52
C LYS A 277 21.85 -4.98 11.00
N ASP A 278 22.80 -5.88 11.22
CA ASP A 278 22.55 -7.28 11.61
C ASP A 278 22.34 -7.45 13.14
N GLU A 279 22.62 -6.41 13.92
CA GLU A 279 22.51 -6.40 15.38
C GLU A 279 21.31 -5.63 15.90
N LEU A 280 20.51 -5.03 15.01
CA LEU A 280 19.37 -4.21 15.38
C LEU A 280 18.29 -5.04 16.05
N SER A 281 17.78 -4.53 17.16
CA SER A 281 16.56 -5.05 17.80
C SER A 281 15.37 -4.93 16.84
N LYS A 282 14.34 -5.74 17.05
CA LYS A 282 13.10 -5.68 16.24
C LYS A 282 12.49 -4.28 16.23
N LYS A 283 12.49 -3.60 17.37
CA LYS A 283 11.97 -2.21 17.50
C LYS A 283 12.77 -1.23 16.64
N GLU A 284 14.11 -1.34 16.65
CA GLU A 284 14.97 -0.49 15.83
C GLU A 284 14.72 -0.75 14.33
N GLN A 285 14.62 -2.02 13.92
CA GLN A 285 14.29 -2.38 12.54
C GLN A 285 12.94 -1.80 12.10
N ASP A 286 11.92 -1.90 12.94
CA ASP A 286 10.58 -1.39 12.66
C ASP A 286 10.55 0.15 12.57
N SER A 287 11.46 0.85 13.26
CA SER A 287 11.56 2.32 13.23
C SER A 287 12.26 2.87 11.97
N ILE A 288 12.99 2.07 11.22
CA ILE A 288 13.78 2.53 10.06
C ILE A 288 12.91 3.21 9.02
N ARG A 289 11.71 2.67 8.75
CA ARG A 289 10.77 3.28 7.79
C ARG A 289 10.45 4.72 8.20
N ASP A 290 10.09 4.92 9.46
CA ASP A 290 9.68 6.23 9.96
C ASP A 290 10.87 7.20 10.03
N LEU A 291 12.07 6.71 10.39
CA LEU A 291 13.32 7.47 10.33
C LEU A 291 13.65 7.96 8.91
N ARG A 292 13.47 7.12 7.90
CA ARG A 292 13.68 7.49 6.48
C ARG A 292 12.72 8.58 6.02
N ILE A 293 11.46 8.54 6.44
CA ILE A 293 10.46 9.57 6.12
C ILE A 293 10.84 10.90 6.79
N VAL A 294 11.32 10.88 8.02
CA VAL A 294 11.79 12.08 8.72
C VAL A 294 13.05 12.63 8.04
N GLN A 295 13.98 11.79 7.61
CA GLN A 295 15.15 12.21 6.84
C GLN A 295 14.74 12.95 5.56
N GLU A 296 13.79 12.41 4.80
CA GLU A 296 13.26 13.04 3.60
C GLU A 296 12.66 14.42 3.92
N MET A 297 11.87 14.51 5.00
CA MET A 297 11.29 15.77 5.46
C MET A 297 12.37 16.82 5.75
N TYR A 298 13.42 16.46 6.48
CA TYR A 298 14.54 17.36 6.76
C TYR A 298 15.30 17.75 5.49
N ALA A 299 15.54 16.80 4.59
CA ALA A 299 16.21 17.07 3.31
C ALA A 299 15.42 18.05 2.44
N ARG A 300 14.10 18.07 2.55
CA ARG A 300 13.21 19.05 1.92
C ARG A 300 13.20 20.42 2.61
N GLY A 301 13.91 20.58 3.73
CA GLY A 301 14.00 21.82 4.48
C GLY A 301 12.89 22.06 5.50
N PHE A 302 12.10 21.04 5.82
CA PHE A 302 11.06 21.12 6.86
C PHE A 302 11.61 20.66 8.21
N GLU A 303 11.02 21.17 9.29
CA GLU A 303 11.48 20.94 10.65
C GLU A 303 10.32 20.65 11.60
N PHE A 304 10.64 19.98 12.70
CA PHE A 304 9.77 19.90 13.87
C PHE A 304 9.97 21.12 14.77
N MET A 305 8.94 21.47 15.52
CA MET A 305 9.03 22.39 16.66
C MET A 305 8.84 21.64 17.97
N PRO A 306 9.33 22.19 19.09
CA PRO A 306 9.11 21.61 20.41
C PRO A 306 7.62 21.47 20.73
N ILE A 307 7.28 20.44 21.51
CA ILE A 307 5.90 20.26 21.99
C ILE A 307 5.57 21.38 22.97
N ASP A 308 4.56 22.18 22.64
CA ASP A 308 3.94 23.14 23.55
C ASP A 308 2.65 22.51 24.10
N ILE A 309 2.62 22.15 25.36
CA ILE A 309 1.51 21.45 25.99
C ILE A 309 0.19 22.25 25.99
N TYR A 310 0.25 23.56 25.85
CA TYR A 310 -0.92 24.43 25.77
C TYR A 310 -1.53 24.51 24.36
N LYS A 311 -0.77 24.13 23.35
CA LYS A 311 -1.20 24.17 21.93
C LYS A 311 -1.31 22.79 21.33
N ALA A 312 -0.61 21.80 21.88
CA ALA A 312 -0.51 20.47 21.29
C ALA A 312 -1.86 19.75 21.31
N HIS A 313 -2.20 19.13 20.16
CA HIS A 313 -3.29 18.17 20.10
C HIS A 313 -2.85 16.84 20.70
N SER A 314 -3.73 16.17 21.46
CA SER A 314 -3.38 14.95 22.21
C SER A 314 -2.81 13.82 21.35
N ARG A 315 -3.29 13.67 20.11
CA ARG A 315 -2.92 12.55 19.19
C ARG A 315 -2.39 12.98 17.83
N LEU A 316 -2.82 14.13 17.32
CA LEU A 316 -2.49 14.55 15.97
C LEU A 316 -1.32 15.53 15.95
N PHE A 317 -0.44 15.37 14.99
CA PHE A 317 0.59 16.35 14.71
C PHE A 317 -0.06 17.59 14.08
N GLN A 318 0.46 18.75 14.38
CA GLN A 318 -0.08 20.05 13.96
C GLN A 318 0.95 20.81 13.14
N ILE A 319 0.46 21.72 12.32
CA ILE A 319 1.28 22.66 11.54
C ILE A 319 1.13 24.03 12.21
N ILE A 320 2.23 24.56 12.76
CA ILE A 320 2.27 25.85 13.43
C ILE A 320 3.50 26.61 12.92
N ASP A 321 3.30 27.82 12.40
CA ASP A 321 4.36 28.69 11.90
C ASP A 321 5.33 28.01 10.90
N GLY A 322 4.78 27.21 10.00
CA GLY A 322 5.55 26.48 8.98
C GLY A 322 6.37 25.30 9.47
N LYS A 323 6.15 24.86 10.71
CA LYS A 323 6.80 23.70 11.33
C LYS A 323 5.77 22.69 11.80
N ILE A 324 6.21 21.47 12.06
CA ILE A 324 5.37 20.41 12.57
C ILE A 324 5.55 20.27 14.10
N MET A 325 4.47 20.42 14.85
CA MET A 325 4.43 20.14 16.26
C MET A 325 4.01 18.70 16.51
N PRO A 326 4.86 17.86 17.09
CA PRO A 326 4.49 16.50 17.48
C PRO A 326 3.39 16.48 18.54
N SER A 327 2.62 15.38 18.57
CA SER A 327 1.65 15.15 19.63
C SER A 327 2.35 14.65 20.91
N PRO A 328 1.80 14.92 22.11
CA PRO A 328 2.37 14.41 23.36
C PRO A 328 2.46 12.87 23.43
N VAL A 329 1.59 12.16 22.73
CA VAL A 329 1.62 10.69 22.65
C VAL A 329 2.94 10.19 22.05
N SER A 330 3.53 10.91 21.11
CA SER A 330 4.84 10.57 20.52
C SER A 330 5.99 10.53 21.53
N TYR A 331 5.83 11.23 22.66
CA TYR A 331 6.79 11.25 23.76
C TYR A 331 6.50 10.18 24.82
N THR A 332 5.22 9.82 25.03
CA THR A 332 4.80 8.92 26.12
C THR A 332 5.03 7.45 25.83
N HIS A 333 5.13 7.02 24.57
CA HIS A 333 5.45 5.64 24.22
C HIS A 333 6.82 5.15 24.74
N LEU A 334 7.72 6.05 25.10
CA LEU A 334 9.02 5.73 25.71
C LEU A 334 8.92 5.50 27.23
N ARG A 335 8.12 6.30 27.93
CA ARG A 335 8.02 6.21 29.42
C ARG A 335 7.27 4.96 29.89
N ALA A 336 6.32 4.45 29.16
CA ALA A 336 5.58 3.24 29.56
C ALA A 336 6.46 1.97 29.60
N HIS A 337 7.57 1.94 28.84
CA HIS A 337 8.53 0.83 28.86
C HIS A 337 9.64 1.00 29.91
N GLU A 338 10.03 2.22 30.25
CA GLU A 338 11.03 2.48 31.30
C GLU A 338 10.46 2.26 32.72
N THR A 339 9.20 2.63 32.95
CA THR A 339 8.55 2.40 34.24
C THR A 339 8.31 0.92 34.57
N ARG A 340 8.33 0.02 33.60
CA ARG A 340 8.26 -1.44 33.84
C ARG A 340 9.61 -2.08 34.18
N ARG A 341 10.74 -1.38 34.02
CA ARG A 341 12.08 -1.88 34.41
C ARG A 341 12.54 -1.43 35.81
N HIS A 342 11.80 -0.53 36.46
CA HIS A 342 12.11 0.00 37.78
C HIS A 342 11.02 -0.22 38.81
N LEU A 343 10.07 -1.11 38.57
CA LEU A 343 9.15 -1.73 39.52
C LEU A 343 9.31 -3.26 39.44
#